data_ceb8125acbf54cab68e8f3f6f2d3b6f3
#
_entry.id   ceb8125acbf54cab68e8f3f6f2d3b6f3
#
_cell.length_a   1.000
_cell.length_b   1.000
_cell.length_c   1.000
_cell.angle_alpha   90.00
_cell.angle_beta   90.00
_cell.angle_gamma   90.00
#
_symmetry.space_group_name_H-M   'P 1'
#
loop_
_entity.id
_entity.type
_entity.pdbx_description
1 polymer ?
#
loop_
_entity_poly.entity_id
_entity_poly.type
_entity_poly.pdbx_seq_one_letter_code
_entity_poly.pdbx_strand_id
1 'polypeptide(L)'
;YWDKMHKYKLVCFDVDGTLIDFPPKDPKFSWQVFHDYFQIDEHRREDARNKFLGKKISYLEWAQHDINMWKEVGAKKKDFLKALEKLKLMEGALETLKELKKNNIKLAVISGTINVVLEKFIPNYNEFFDDVFLSRIYFDEKGNIEKIEPTEFDMIKKAEALKHIAKRENISLKECVFVGDYLNDMKIIQEAGLGIAFNCQHDKLKKVADVVIEKKDLREVLKYVLN
;
A
#
# COMPACT_ATOMS: atom_id res chain seq x y z
N TYR A 1 -22.69 28.91 4.58
CA TYR A 1 -21.36 28.34 4.40
C TYR A 1 -21.40 27.59 3.08
N TRP A 2 -20.73 28.10 2.04
CA TRP A 2 -20.56 27.40 0.77
C TRP A 2 -19.59 26.26 1.02
N ASP A 3 -20.06 25.01 0.87
CA ASP A 3 -19.19 23.84 0.85
C ASP A 3 -18.20 24.05 -0.29
N LYS A 4 -16.92 24.20 0.03
CA LYS A 4 -15.86 24.31 -0.98
C LYS A 4 -15.82 22.96 -1.72
N MET A 5 -16.43 22.94 -2.90
CA MET A 5 -16.41 21.72 -3.73
C MET A 5 -14.97 21.52 -4.24
N HIS A 6 -14.27 20.55 -3.64
CA HIS A 6 -12.96 20.16 -4.13
C HIS A 6 -13.09 19.40 -5.45
N LYS A 7 -12.12 19.59 -6.34
CA LYS A 7 -12.05 18.88 -7.61
C LYS A 7 -11.96 17.36 -7.37
N TYR A 8 -11.20 16.94 -6.35
CA TYR A 8 -10.99 15.55 -6.03
C TYR A 8 -11.87 15.09 -4.88
N LYS A 9 -12.45 13.90 -5.01
CA LYS A 9 -13.41 13.31 -4.08
C LYS A 9 -12.89 12.05 -3.40
N LEU A 10 -11.87 11.41 -4.00
CA LEU A 10 -11.26 10.18 -3.52
C LEU A 10 -9.74 10.30 -3.62
N VAL A 11 -9.04 10.00 -2.53
CA VAL A 11 -7.57 9.85 -2.50
C VAL A 11 -7.23 8.44 -2.07
N CYS A 12 -6.50 7.74 -2.92
CA CYS A 12 -6.00 6.40 -2.65
C CYS A 12 -4.48 6.45 -2.42
N PHE A 13 -4.02 5.68 -1.44
CA PHE A 13 -2.62 5.60 -1.06
C PHE A 13 -2.09 4.17 -1.22
N ASP A 14 -0.84 4.05 -1.71
CA ASP A 14 -0.03 2.88 -1.40
C ASP A 14 0.42 2.95 0.07
N VAL A 15 0.95 1.85 0.60
CA VAL A 15 1.42 1.75 1.99
C VAL A 15 2.93 1.83 2.07
N ASP A 16 3.62 0.82 1.54
CA ASP A 16 5.08 0.72 1.61
C ASP A 16 5.73 1.86 0.79
N GLY A 17 6.62 2.63 1.41
CA GLY A 17 7.27 3.78 0.76
C GLY A 17 6.40 5.05 0.66
N THR A 18 5.09 4.96 0.91
CA THR A 18 4.14 6.07 0.83
C THR A 18 3.59 6.45 2.20
N LEU A 19 2.80 5.60 2.85
CA LEU A 19 2.34 5.81 4.24
C LEU A 19 3.39 5.39 5.26
N ILE A 20 4.25 4.44 4.91
CA ILE A 20 5.32 3.90 5.76
C ILE A 20 6.68 4.27 5.18
N ASP A 21 7.53 4.85 6.02
CA ASP A 21 8.91 5.20 5.69
C ASP A 21 9.87 4.07 6.07
N PHE A 22 10.74 3.72 5.12
CA PHE A 22 11.76 2.69 5.26
C PHE A 22 13.14 3.34 5.43
N PRO A 23 13.99 2.81 6.32
CA PRO A 23 15.37 3.27 6.45
C PRO A 23 16.12 3.19 5.10
N PRO A 24 17.06 4.12 4.82
CA PRO A 24 17.70 4.22 3.50
C PRO A 24 18.44 2.96 3.02
N LYS A 25 18.87 2.10 3.95
CA LYS A 25 19.64 0.87 3.67
C LYS A 25 18.80 -0.41 3.77
N ASP A 26 17.54 -0.30 4.21
CA ASP A 26 16.67 -1.45 4.38
C ASP A 26 15.84 -1.70 3.11
N PRO A 27 15.28 -2.92 2.97
CA PRO A 27 14.34 -3.21 1.89
C PRO A 27 13.20 -2.19 1.88
N LYS A 28 12.74 -1.83 0.69
CA LYS A 28 11.70 -0.78 0.53
C LYS A 28 10.28 -1.32 0.54
N PHE A 29 10.08 -2.58 0.89
CA PHE A 29 8.75 -3.19 1.00
C PHE A 29 8.70 -4.24 2.12
N SER A 30 7.58 -4.28 2.78
CA SER A 30 7.36 -5.07 4.00
C SER A 30 7.55 -6.58 3.82
N TRP A 31 7.21 -7.13 2.64
CA TRP A 31 7.43 -8.55 2.35
C TRP A 31 8.90 -8.94 2.49
N GLN A 32 9.83 -8.13 1.97
CA GLN A 32 11.27 -8.38 2.13
C GLN A 32 11.69 -8.28 3.59
N VAL A 33 11.17 -7.29 4.33
CA VAL A 33 11.44 -7.15 5.76
C VAL A 33 11.06 -8.42 6.52
N PHE A 34 9.90 -9.00 6.23
CA PHE A 34 9.47 -10.25 6.85
C PHE A 34 10.31 -11.43 6.42
N HIS A 35 10.62 -11.57 5.14
CA HIS A 35 11.48 -12.64 4.65
C HIS A 35 12.86 -12.62 5.29
N ASP A 36 13.47 -11.44 5.40
CA ASP A 36 14.78 -11.27 6.03
C ASP A 36 14.73 -11.57 7.53
N TYR A 37 13.70 -11.08 8.22
CA TYR A 37 13.51 -11.31 9.65
C TYR A 37 13.32 -12.79 9.97
N PHE A 38 12.52 -13.50 9.20
CA PHE A 38 12.26 -14.92 9.35
C PHE A 38 13.32 -15.83 8.71
N GLN A 39 14.35 -15.26 8.10
CA GLN A 39 15.44 -15.97 7.42
C GLN A 39 14.92 -17.00 6.39
N ILE A 40 13.94 -16.58 5.60
CA ILE A 40 13.33 -17.43 4.58
C ILE A 40 14.35 -17.74 3.48
N ASP A 41 14.43 -19.01 3.10
CA ASP A 41 15.31 -19.50 2.04
C ASP A 41 15.09 -18.75 0.71
N GLU A 42 16.15 -18.10 0.21
CA GLU A 42 16.08 -17.24 -0.98
C GLU A 42 15.79 -18.06 -2.25
N HIS A 43 16.30 -19.29 -2.36
CA HIS A 43 16.04 -20.14 -3.52
C HIS A 43 14.56 -20.52 -3.64
N ARG A 44 13.90 -20.79 -2.52
CA ARG A 44 12.45 -21.06 -2.51
C ARG A 44 11.65 -19.84 -2.96
N ARG A 45 12.06 -18.64 -2.54
CA ARG A 45 11.44 -17.37 -2.92
C ARG A 45 11.62 -17.08 -4.42
N GLU A 46 12.86 -17.25 -4.91
CA GLU A 46 13.18 -17.06 -6.34
C GLU A 46 12.43 -18.06 -7.22
N ASP A 47 12.32 -19.31 -6.83
CA ASP A 47 11.55 -20.32 -7.56
C ASP A 47 10.09 -19.92 -7.71
N ALA A 48 9.43 -19.51 -6.62
CA ALA A 48 8.03 -19.03 -6.65
C ALA A 48 7.88 -17.76 -7.51
N ARG A 49 8.79 -16.80 -7.36
CA ARG A 49 8.81 -15.59 -8.17
C ARG A 49 8.98 -15.90 -9.67
N ASN A 50 9.91 -16.79 -10.02
CA ASN A 50 10.15 -17.19 -11.41
C ASN A 50 8.94 -17.93 -11.99
N LYS A 51 8.25 -18.75 -11.22
CA LYS A 51 6.98 -19.38 -11.63
C LYS A 51 5.90 -18.33 -11.91
N PHE A 52 5.78 -17.30 -11.08
CA PHE A 52 4.86 -16.19 -11.31
C PHE A 52 5.24 -15.40 -12.57
N LEU A 53 6.49 -14.98 -12.72
CA LEU A 53 6.96 -14.24 -13.90
C LEU A 53 6.81 -15.05 -15.18
N GLY A 54 7.01 -16.37 -15.12
CA GLY A 54 6.77 -17.32 -16.20
C GLY A 54 5.29 -17.67 -16.42
N LYS A 55 4.35 -17.01 -15.72
CA LYS A 55 2.89 -17.25 -15.79
C LYS A 55 2.47 -18.69 -15.48
N LYS A 56 3.26 -19.42 -14.71
CA LYS A 56 2.96 -20.79 -14.26
C LYS A 56 2.06 -20.81 -13.04
N ILE A 57 2.09 -19.75 -12.24
CA ILE A 57 1.21 -19.53 -11.09
C ILE A 57 0.66 -18.11 -11.13
N SER A 58 -0.50 -17.91 -10.52
CA SER A 58 -1.11 -16.60 -10.33
C SER A 58 -0.37 -15.78 -9.26
N TYR A 59 -0.65 -14.48 -9.19
CA TYR A 59 -0.16 -13.62 -8.11
C TYR A 59 -0.65 -14.10 -6.74
N LEU A 60 -1.91 -14.51 -6.64
CA LEU A 60 -2.48 -15.03 -5.39
C LEU A 60 -1.77 -16.30 -4.91
N GLU A 61 -1.46 -17.22 -5.82
CA GLU A 61 -0.71 -18.43 -5.49
C GLU A 61 0.72 -18.09 -5.04
N TRP A 62 1.38 -17.11 -5.66
CA TRP A 62 2.69 -16.65 -5.20
C TRP A 62 2.61 -16.03 -3.81
N ALA A 63 1.69 -15.10 -3.56
CA ALA A 63 1.51 -14.49 -2.25
C ALA A 63 1.16 -15.52 -1.17
N GLN A 64 0.30 -16.48 -1.48
CA GLN A 64 -0.04 -17.59 -0.61
C GLN A 64 1.17 -18.45 -0.27
N HIS A 65 2.02 -18.74 -1.28
CA HIS A 65 3.26 -19.51 -1.09
C HIS A 65 4.21 -18.79 -0.11
N ASP A 66 4.41 -17.48 -0.29
CA ASP A 66 5.31 -16.70 0.55
C ASP A 66 4.83 -16.64 2.00
N ILE A 67 3.52 -16.46 2.23
CA ILE A 67 2.96 -16.45 3.59
C ILE A 67 3.01 -17.85 4.22
N ASN A 68 2.85 -18.92 3.43
CA ASN A 68 3.00 -20.29 3.93
C ASN A 68 4.43 -20.56 4.42
N MET A 69 5.45 -20.00 3.77
CA MET A 69 6.84 -20.11 4.27
C MET A 69 7.01 -19.48 5.65
N TRP A 70 6.35 -18.34 5.92
CA TRP A 70 6.37 -17.76 7.28
C TRP A 70 5.64 -18.65 8.29
N LYS A 71 4.53 -19.29 7.89
CA LYS A 71 3.80 -20.22 8.74
C LYS A 71 4.63 -21.48 9.06
N GLU A 72 5.35 -22.01 8.07
CA GLU A 72 6.24 -23.18 8.24
C GLU A 72 7.36 -22.95 9.25
N VAL A 73 7.93 -21.74 9.29
CA VAL A 73 8.95 -21.37 10.30
C VAL A 73 8.36 -20.99 11.66
N GLY A 74 7.04 -21.11 11.84
CA GLY A 74 6.36 -20.83 13.09
C GLY A 74 6.24 -19.34 13.43
N ALA A 75 6.22 -18.46 12.43
CA ALA A 75 6.08 -17.02 12.60
C ALA A 75 4.78 -16.68 13.35
N LYS A 76 4.88 -15.85 14.38
CA LYS A 76 3.77 -15.39 15.21
C LYS A 76 3.52 -13.90 15.04
N LYS A 77 2.32 -13.44 15.38
CA LYS A 77 1.96 -12.02 15.34
C LYS A 77 3.01 -11.09 15.97
N LYS A 78 3.53 -11.45 17.14
CA LYS A 78 4.59 -10.69 17.83
C LYS A 78 5.87 -10.53 17.00
N ASP A 79 6.21 -11.54 16.20
CA ASP A 79 7.43 -11.56 15.41
C ASP A 79 7.28 -10.63 14.19
N PHE A 80 6.10 -10.60 13.56
CA PHE A 80 5.77 -9.60 12.53
C PHE A 80 5.88 -8.18 13.08
N LEU A 81 5.30 -7.91 14.26
CA LEU A 81 5.37 -6.59 14.89
C LEU A 81 6.81 -6.19 15.22
N LYS A 82 7.65 -7.16 15.63
CA LYS A 82 9.07 -6.93 15.91
C LYS A 82 9.88 -6.68 14.64
N ALA A 83 9.61 -7.41 13.56
CA ALA A 83 10.24 -7.17 12.26
C ALA A 83 10.07 -5.74 11.76
N LEU A 84 8.95 -5.11 12.11
CA LEU A 84 8.60 -3.75 11.68
C LEU A 84 9.15 -2.64 12.61
N GLU A 85 9.93 -2.95 13.65
CA GLU A 85 10.38 -1.94 14.65
C GLU A 85 11.25 -0.83 14.06
N LYS A 86 11.96 -1.12 12.96
CA LYS A 86 12.82 -0.14 12.28
C LYS A 86 12.05 0.81 11.35
N LEU A 87 10.84 0.45 10.97
CA LEU A 87 10.00 1.26 10.10
C LEU A 87 9.32 2.37 10.88
N LYS A 88 8.88 3.40 10.19
CA LYS A 88 8.19 4.55 10.76
C LYS A 88 6.98 4.91 9.92
N LEU A 89 6.00 5.55 10.53
CA LEU A 89 4.97 6.25 9.77
C LEU A 89 5.62 7.39 9.00
N MET A 90 5.22 7.60 7.74
CA MET A 90 5.72 8.69 6.92
C MET A 90 5.43 10.04 7.61
N GLU A 91 6.40 10.95 7.55
CA GLU A 91 6.23 12.30 8.09
C GLU A 91 4.96 12.95 7.52
N GLY A 92 4.14 13.54 8.41
CA GLY A 92 2.91 14.20 8.02
C GLY A 92 1.75 13.28 7.61
N ALA A 93 1.88 11.96 7.72
CA ALA A 93 0.84 11.03 7.25
C ALA A 93 -0.49 11.22 7.99
N LEU A 94 -0.50 11.20 9.32
CA LEU A 94 -1.74 11.35 10.08
C LEU A 94 -2.38 12.73 9.90
N GLU A 95 -1.58 13.78 9.81
CA GLU A 95 -2.05 15.13 9.54
C GLU A 95 -2.71 15.23 8.18
N THR A 96 -2.11 14.60 7.16
CA THR A 96 -2.66 14.53 5.80
C THR A 96 -3.99 13.81 5.77
N LEU A 97 -4.08 12.62 6.39
CA LEU A 97 -5.32 11.85 6.44
C LEU A 97 -6.43 12.62 7.16
N LYS A 98 -6.12 13.25 8.30
CA LYS A 98 -7.07 14.08 9.05
C LYS A 98 -7.57 15.27 8.24
N GLU A 99 -6.68 15.99 7.57
CA GLU A 99 -7.06 17.16 6.79
C GLU A 99 -7.90 16.79 5.56
N LEU A 100 -7.57 15.68 4.87
CA LEU A 100 -8.41 15.18 3.77
C LEU A 100 -9.81 14.77 4.25
N LYS A 101 -9.92 14.03 5.36
CA LYS A 101 -11.24 13.66 5.93
C LYS A 101 -12.04 14.88 6.35
N LYS A 102 -11.42 15.88 6.97
CA LYS A 102 -12.07 17.15 7.35
C LYS A 102 -12.65 17.90 6.14
N ASN A 103 -12.06 17.72 4.96
CA ASN A 103 -12.54 18.29 3.70
C ASN A 103 -13.51 17.34 2.96
N ASN A 104 -14.09 16.35 3.64
CA ASN A 104 -15.06 15.38 3.12
C ASN A 104 -14.54 14.57 1.92
N ILE A 105 -13.23 14.34 1.84
CA ILE A 105 -12.60 13.50 0.81
C ILE A 105 -12.59 12.06 1.31
N LYS A 106 -13.07 11.12 0.48
CA LYS A 106 -12.99 9.69 0.73
C LYS A 106 -11.54 9.23 0.63
N LEU A 107 -11.14 8.32 1.50
CA LEU A 107 -9.79 7.78 1.53
C LEU A 107 -9.80 6.27 1.32
N ALA A 108 -8.84 5.76 0.58
CA ALA A 108 -8.64 4.33 0.41
C ALA A 108 -7.16 3.95 0.46
N VAL A 109 -6.92 2.70 0.84
CA VAL A 109 -5.63 2.02 0.70
C VAL A 109 -5.74 0.99 -0.41
N ILE A 110 -4.79 1.02 -1.36
CA ILE A 110 -4.64 0.00 -2.41
C ILE A 110 -3.16 -0.40 -2.43
N SER A 111 -2.84 -1.53 -1.82
CA SER A 111 -1.46 -1.97 -1.62
C SER A 111 -1.34 -3.49 -1.60
N GLY A 112 -0.21 -4.00 -2.06
CA GLY A 112 0.16 -5.41 -1.90
C GLY A 112 0.64 -5.77 -0.50
N THR A 113 0.80 -4.81 0.40
CA THR A 113 1.27 -5.04 1.77
C THR A 113 0.31 -5.90 2.60
N ILE A 114 0.67 -6.17 3.83
CA ILE A 114 -0.10 -7.02 4.74
C ILE A 114 -0.73 -6.16 5.84
N ASN A 115 -1.94 -6.50 6.27
CA ASN A 115 -2.69 -5.77 7.30
C ASN A 115 -1.88 -5.45 8.55
N VAL A 116 -0.98 -6.34 8.98
CA VAL A 116 -0.14 -6.14 10.18
C VAL A 116 0.68 -4.85 10.10
N VAL A 117 1.11 -4.46 8.90
CA VAL A 117 1.85 -3.20 8.68
C VAL A 117 0.95 -2.01 9.00
N LEU A 118 -0.22 -1.95 8.39
CA LEU A 118 -1.16 -0.85 8.59
C LEU A 118 -1.66 -0.79 10.04
N GLU A 119 -2.01 -1.95 10.61
CA GLU A 119 -2.46 -2.08 12.00
C GLU A 119 -1.42 -1.58 13.01
N LYS A 120 -0.12 -1.82 12.77
CA LYS A 120 0.94 -1.36 13.66
C LYS A 120 1.07 0.16 13.68
N PHE A 121 1.05 0.80 12.51
CA PHE A 121 1.39 2.23 12.39
C PHE A 121 0.16 3.14 12.42
N ILE A 122 -1.01 2.64 12.04
CA ILE A 122 -2.29 3.34 12.10
C ILE A 122 -3.32 2.38 12.72
N PRO A 123 -3.28 2.13 14.04
CA PRO A 123 -4.16 1.14 14.69
C PRO A 123 -5.65 1.38 14.47
N ASN A 124 -6.03 2.64 14.29
CA ASN A 124 -7.41 3.07 14.02
C ASN A 124 -7.64 3.38 12.52
N TYR A 125 -6.96 2.69 11.61
CA TYR A 125 -7.02 2.98 10.17
C TYR A 125 -8.46 2.95 9.61
N ASN A 126 -9.36 2.17 10.19
CA ASN A 126 -10.78 2.13 9.80
C ASN A 126 -11.54 3.44 10.05
N GLU A 127 -11.00 4.34 10.90
CA GLU A 127 -11.58 5.68 11.09
C GLU A 127 -11.20 6.64 9.95
N PHE A 128 -10.10 6.35 9.26
CA PHE A 128 -9.60 7.16 8.15
C PHE A 128 -10.05 6.62 6.80
N PHE A 129 -9.88 5.32 6.56
CA PHE A 129 -10.05 4.72 5.25
C PHE A 129 -11.44 4.12 5.08
N ASP A 130 -12.13 4.57 4.05
CA ASP A 130 -13.44 4.05 3.63
C ASP A 130 -13.28 2.69 2.93
N ASP A 131 -12.12 2.44 2.31
CA ASP A 131 -11.76 1.18 1.65
C ASP A 131 -10.30 0.79 1.92
N VAL A 132 -10.07 -0.51 2.10
CA VAL A 132 -8.72 -1.05 2.36
C VAL A 132 -8.53 -2.35 1.57
N PHE A 133 -7.76 -2.27 0.49
CA PHE A 133 -7.33 -3.39 -0.35
C PHE A 133 -5.88 -3.73 -0.03
N LEU A 134 -5.68 -4.83 0.66
CA LEU A 134 -4.36 -5.37 1.03
C LEU A 134 -4.47 -6.86 1.36
N SER A 135 -3.34 -7.54 1.45
CA SER A 135 -3.30 -8.93 1.94
C SER A 135 -3.58 -8.98 3.44
N ARG A 136 -4.28 -10.03 3.90
CA ARG A 136 -4.63 -10.18 5.31
C ARG A 136 -4.10 -11.47 5.87
N ILE A 137 -3.50 -11.38 7.05
CA ILE A 137 -3.14 -12.50 7.90
C ILE A 137 -3.96 -12.38 9.19
N TYR A 138 -4.67 -13.44 9.53
CA TYR A 138 -5.41 -13.56 10.77
C TYR A 138 -4.63 -14.47 11.70
N PHE A 139 -4.64 -14.14 12.99
CA PHE A 139 -3.92 -14.87 14.02
C PHE A 139 -4.89 -15.43 15.04
N ASP A 140 -4.59 -16.65 15.52
CA ASP A 140 -5.29 -17.22 16.67
C ASP A 140 -4.93 -16.50 17.99
N GLU A 141 -5.57 -16.89 19.09
CA GLU A 141 -5.31 -16.31 20.42
C GLU A 141 -3.86 -16.49 20.90
N LYS A 142 -3.14 -17.48 20.37
CA LYS A 142 -1.72 -17.75 20.66
C LYS A 142 -0.78 -16.99 19.72
N GLY A 143 -1.36 -16.23 18.77
CA GLY A 143 -0.63 -15.46 17.78
C GLY A 143 -0.10 -16.26 16.61
N ASN A 144 -0.52 -17.51 16.40
CA ASN A 144 -0.15 -18.30 15.23
C ASN A 144 -0.98 -17.86 14.01
N ILE A 145 -0.41 -18.01 12.81
CA ILE A 145 -1.15 -17.72 11.56
C ILE A 145 -2.28 -18.75 11.41
N GLU A 146 -3.51 -18.28 11.53
CA GLU A 146 -4.72 -19.10 11.39
C GLU A 146 -5.24 -19.09 9.96
N LYS A 147 -5.44 -17.90 9.38
CA LYS A 147 -6.04 -17.70 8.06
C LYS A 147 -5.25 -16.68 7.26
N ILE A 148 -5.24 -16.86 5.96
CA ILE A 148 -4.53 -15.99 5.00
C ILE A 148 -5.51 -15.62 3.89
N GLU A 149 -5.60 -14.34 3.57
CA GLU A 149 -6.37 -13.79 2.45
C GLU A 149 -5.48 -12.85 1.64
N PRO A 150 -4.77 -13.36 0.60
CA PRO A 150 -3.96 -12.52 -0.28
C PRO A 150 -4.84 -11.58 -1.10
N THR A 151 -4.35 -10.39 -1.41
CA THR A 151 -4.99 -9.50 -2.37
C THR A 151 -4.45 -9.72 -3.77
N GLU A 152 -5.30 -9.60 -4.78
CA GLU A 152 -4.87 -9.55 -6.18
C GLU A 152 -4.56 -8.12 -6.65
N PHE A 153 -4.90 -7.11 -5.85
CA PHE A 153 -4.76 -5.70 -6.17
C PHE A 153 -3.37 -5.17 -5.80
N ASP A 154 -2.34 -5.76 -6.40
CA ASP A 154 -0.95 -5.34 -6.22
C ASP A 154 -0.26 -5.15 -7.58
N MET A 155 0.64 -6.03 -7.96
CA MET A 155 1.57 -5.86 -9.09
C MET A 155 0.92 -5.40 -10.40
N ILE A 156 -0.29 -5.82 -10.70
CA ILE A 156 -0.94 -5.59 -12.01
C ILE A 156 -2.32 -4.93 -11.87
N LYS A 157 -3.04 -5.16 -10.78
CA LYS A 157 -4.46 -4.87 -10.66
C LYS A 157 -4.82 -3.69 -9.75
N LYS A 158 -3.86 -2.88 -9.28
CA LYS A 158 -4.17 -1.70 -8.44
C LYS A 158 -5.18 -0.75 -9.11
N ALA A 159 -5.04 -0.52 -10.41
CA ALA A 159 -5.97 0.33 -11.16
C ALA A 159 -7.40 -0.22 -11.22
N GLU A 160 -7.58 -1.54 -11.17
CA GLU A 160 -8.90 -2.17 -11.13
C GLU A 160 -9.59 -1.93 -9.79
N ALA A 161 -8.85 -1.94 -8.67
CA ALA A 161 -9.38 -1.57 -7.37
C ALA A 161 -9.88 -0.12 -7.36
N LEU A 162 -9.09 0.82 -7.91
CA LEU A 162 -9.52 2.22 -8.05
C LEU A 162 -10.81 2.35 -8.85
N LYS A 163 -10.91 1.68 -10.00
CA LYS A 163 -12.13 1.67 -10.84
C LYS A 163 -13.33 1.09 -10.09
N HIS A 164 -13.11 0.03 -9.30
CA HIS A 164 -14.16 -0.58 -8.50
C HIS A 164 -14.71 0.40 -7.47
N ILE A 165 -13.85 1.08 -6.70
CA ILE A 165 -14.27 2.09 -5.73
C ILE A 165 -15.00 3.23 -6.43
N ALA A 166 -14.40 3.80 -7.48
CA ALA A 166 -14.95 4.94 -8.21
C ALA A 166 -16.36 4.64 -8.75
N LYS A 167 -16.54 3.46 -9.35
CA LYS A 167 -17.86 3.02 -9.86
C LYS A 167 -18.88 2.88 -8.74
N ARG A 168 -18.53 2.24 -7.63
CA ARG A 168 -19.42 2.02 -6.48
C ARG A 168 -19.85 3.35 -5.86
N GLU A 169 -18.93 4.29 -5.71
CA GLU A 169 -19.16 5.60 -5.11
C GLU A 169 -19.73 6.64 -6.09
N ASN A 170 -19.93 6.25 -7.36
CA ASN A 170 -20.35 7.15 -8.45
C ASN A 170 -19.41 8.39 -8.59
N ILE A 171 -18.10 8.15 -8.49
CA ILE A 171 -17.03 9.14 -8.64
C ILE A 171 -16.33 8.89 -9.99
N SER A 172 -16.10 9.96 -10.77
CA SER A 172 -15.29 9.86 -11.99
C SER A 172 -13.84 9.60 -11.65
N LEU A 173 -13.13 8.80 -12.47
CA LEU A 173 -11.67 8.64 -12.32
C LEU A 173 -10.92 9.98 -12.35
N LYS A 174 -11.45 10.99 -13.05
CA LYS A 174 -10.91 12.36 -13.08
C LYS A 174 -10.99 13.08 -11.71
N GLU A 175 -11.83 12.59 -10.80
CA GLU A 175 -11.98 13.10 -9.44
C GLU A 175 -11.25 12.23 -8.41
N CYS A 176 -10.46 11.25 -8.87
CA CYS A 176 -9.66 10.35 -8.04
C CYS A 176 -8.19 10.75 -8.08
N VAL A 177 -7.53 10.62 -6.93
CA VAL A 177 -6.08 10.79 -6.77
C VAL A 177 -5.47 9.46 -6.36
N PHE A 178 -4.31 9.13 -6.89
CA PHE A 178 -3.48 8.05 -6.37
C PHE A 178 -2.10 8.56 -5.99
N VAL A 179 -1.62 8.16 -4.82
CA VAL A 179 -0.30 8.50 -4.28
C VAL A 179 0.48 7.20 -4.08
N GLY A 180 1.61 7.07 -4.76
CA GLY A 180 2.47 5.88 -4.68
C GLY A 180 3.92 6.19 -5.04
N ASP A 181 4.82 5.21 -4.83
CA ASP A 181 6.26 5.42 -4.92
C ASP A 181 7.01 4.45 -5.84
N TYR A 182 6.36 3.35 -6.27
CA TYR A 182 7.05 2.26 -6.94
C TYR A 182 6.47 1.90 -8.32
N LEU A 183 7.18 1.06 -9.08
CA LEU A 183 6.84 0.73 -10.48
C LEU A 183 5.49 0.01 -10.63
N ASN A 184 5.03 -0.72 -9.63
CA ASN A 184 3.70 -1.35 -9.63
C ASN A 184 2.54 -0.32 -9.57
N ASP A 185 2.85 0.95 -9.27
CA ASP A 185 1.89 2.06 -9.26
C ASP A 185 1.69 2.73 -10.63
N MET A 186 2.53 2.40 -11.62
CA MET A 186 2.52 3.10 -12.92
C MET A 186 1.12 3.16 -13.55
N LYS A 187 0.42 2.03 -13.60
CA LYS A 187 -0.89 1.95 -14.25
C LYS A 187 -1.95 2.76 -13.51
N ILE A 188 -2.03 2.64 -12.19
CA ILE A 188 -3.03 3.36 -11.40
C ILE A 188 -2.75 4.87 -11.38
N ILE A 189 -1.48 5.29 -11.35
CA ILE A 189 -1.06 6.69 -11.47
C ILE A 189 -1.52 7.29 -12.81
N GLN A 190 -1.38 6.56 -13.91
CA GLN A 190 -1.82 7.01 -15.24
C GLN A 190 -3.35 7.05 -15.40
N GLU A 191 -4.08 6.20 -14.70
CA GLU A 191 -5.53 6.11 -14.81
C GLU A 191 -6.29 7.03 -13.84
N ALA A 192 -5.65 7.46 -12.75
CA ALA A 192 -6.22 8.44 -11.82
C ALA A 192 -6.32 9.82 -12.46
N GLY A 193 -7.25 10.65 -11.99
CA GLY A 193 -7.36 12.06 -12.40
C GLY A 193 -6.20 12.92 -11.93
N LEU A 194 -5.46 12.47 -10.91
CA LEU A 194 -4.18 13.01 -10.46
C LEU A 194 -3.33 11.86 -9.94
N GLY A 195 -2.29 11.53 -10.66
CA GLY A 195 -1.27 10.56 -10.26
C GLY A 195 -0.06 11.24 -9.62
N ILE A 196 0.23 10.93 -8.37
CA ILE A 196 1.35 11.50 -7.60
C ILE A 196 2.42 10.46 -7.37
N ALA A 197 3.62 10.67 -7.94
CA ALA A 197 4.81 9.92 -7.57
C ALA A 197 5.45 10.56 -6.32
N PHE A 198 5.27 9.90 -5.17
CA PHE A 198 5.73 10.40 -3.87
C PHE A 198 7.02 9.69 -3.47
N ASN A 199 8.06 10.45 -3.10
CA ASN A 199 9.36 9.91 -2.66
C ASN A 199 9.93 8.81 -3.58
N CYS A 200 9.58 8.86 -4.85
CA CYS A 200 9.90 7.82 -5.84
C CYS A 200 11.36 7.92 -6.30
N GLN A 201 12.03 6.76 -6.39
CA GLN A 201 13.40 6.65 -6.91
C GLN A 201 13.44 6.16 -8.39
N HIS A 202 12.28 5.92 -9.00
CA HIS A 202 12.18 5.34 -10.35
C HIS A 202 11.79 6.39 -11.39
N ASP A 203 12.72 6.73 -12.29
CA ASP A 203 12.47 7.70 -13.37
C ASP A 203 11.28 7.33 -14.26
N LYS A 204 11.02 6.04 -14.45
CA LYS A 204 9.88 5.57 -15.24
C LYS A 204 8.55 5.99 -14.59
N LEU A 205 8.43 5.90 -13.27
CA LEU A 205 7.23 6.33 -12.57
C LEU A 205 7.11 7.86 -12.57
N LYS A 206 8.22 8.56 -12.30
CA LYS A 206 8.26 10.03 -12.33
C LYS A 206 7.80 10.60 -13.69
N LYS A 207 8.14 9.94 -14.80
CA LYS A 207 7.77 10.36 -16.16
C LYS A 207 6.28 10.25 -16.48
N VAL A 208 5.57 9.35 -15.82
CA VAL A 208 4.14 9.10 -16.09
C VAL A 208 3.22 9.75 -15.06
N ALA A 209 3.77 10.22 -13.94
CA ALA A 209 3.02 10.93 -12.91
C ALA A 209 2.72 12.37 -13.32
N ASP A 210 1.55 12.86 -12.91
CA ASP A 210 1.18 14.28 -13.08
C ASP A 210 1.99 15.19 -12.16
N VAL A 211 2.32 14.67 -10.97
CA VAL A 211 3.09 15.37 -9.93
C VAL A 211 4.16 14.45 -9.37
N VAL A 212 5.35 15.00 -9.15
CA VAL A 212 6.45 14.35 -8.44
C VAL A 212 6.74 15.10 -7.16
N ILE A 213 6.65 14.41 -6.02
CA ILE A 213 6.98 14.95 -4.69
C ILE A 213 8.21 14.21 -4.17
N GLU A 214 9.35 14.89 -4.12
CA GLU A 214 10.61 14.30 -3.63
C GLU A 214 10.81 14.45 -2.12
N LYS A 215 10.14 15.44 -1.51
CA LYS A 215 10.18 15.64 -0.07
C LYS A 215 9.42 14.52 0.66
N LYS A 216 10.07 13.90 1.64
CA LYS A 216 9.48 12.87 2.51
C LYS A 216 8.54 13.47 3.57
N ASP A 217 7.51 14.16 3.11
CA ASP A 217 6.50 14.77 3.95
C ASP A 217 5.16 14.68 3.22
N LEU A 218 4.28 13.84 3.72
CA LEU A 218 3.02 13.54 3.03
C LEU A 218 2.06 14.74 2.99
N ARG A 219 2.27 15.76 3.84
CA ARG A 219 1.51 17.02 3.81
C ARG A 219 1.66 17.77 2.47
N GLU A 220 2.74 17.52 1.73
CA GLU A 220 2.94 18.10 0.40
C GLU A 220 1.81 17.71 -0.58
N VAL A 221 1.19 16.54 -0.40
CA VAL A 221 0.05 16.07 -1.20
C VAL A 221 -1.14 17.02 -1.11
N LEU A 222 -1.38 17.63 0.06
CA LEU A 222 -2.51 18.53 0.30
C LEU A 222 -2.53 19.73 -0.66
N LYS A 223 -1.37 20.22 -1.09
CA LYS A 223 -1.23 21.34 -2.01
C LYS A 223 -1.86 21.08 -3.38
N TYR A 224 -1.91 19.82 -3.80
CA TYR A 224 -2.42 19.40 -5.11
C TYR A 224 -3.87 18.90 -5.04
N VAL A 225 -4.29 18.47 -3.86
CA VAL A 225 -5.61 17.87 -3.68
C VAL A 225 -6.65 18.92 -3.24
N LEU A 226 -6.27 19.85 -2.37
CA LEU A 226 -7.20 20.81 -1.73
C LEU A 226 -7.24 22.20 -2.39
N ASN A 227 -6.44 22.44 -3.41
CA ASN A 227 -6.40 23.75 -4.10
C ASN A 227 -7.25 23.79 -5.35
#